data_ea9301bd8e17815f7289e0a404980071
#
_entry.id   ea9301bd8e17815f7289e0a404980071
#
_cell.length_a   1.000
_cell.length_b   1.000
_cell.length_c   1.000
_cell.angle_alpha   90.00
_cell.angle_beta   90.00
_cell.angle_gamma   90.00
#
_symmetry.space_group_name_H-M   'P 1'
#
loop_
_entity.id
_entity.type
_entity.pdbx_description
1 polymer ?
#
loop_
_entity_poly.entity_id
_entity_poly.type
_entity_poly.pdbx_seq_one_letter_code
_entity_poly.pdbx_strand_id
1 'polypeptide(L)'
;MSQLAAFSKVRVVVLGDLVADHYLFGQTERISREAPVLIVRHERDEVKLGGAANAAANARALGGRVTAVGLLGADEMGRAMRALFKRQGIGVEAVSARGIPTESKMRILAGGLSTSRQQMLRVDRGSVGPLPPAVREALAQRLEKAART
;
A
#
# COMPACT_ATOMS: atom_id res chain seq x y z
N MET A 1 11.88 31.70 -9.65
CA MET A 1 10.93 30.79 -8.99
C MET A 1 11.49 29.39 -9.10
N SER A 2 11.60 28.64 -7.99
CA SER A 2 12.13 27.26 -8.06
C SER A 2 11.15 26.39 -8.87
N GLN A 3 11.67 25.43 -9.65
CA GLN A 3 10.86 24.48 -10.42
C GLN A 3 9.84 23.73 -9.54
N LEU A 4 10.16 23.52 -8.26
CA LEU A 4 9.28 22.90 -7.27
C LEU A 4 8.00 23.70 -7.01
N ALA A 5 8.04 25.03 -7.08
CA ALA A 5 6.84 25.86 -6.92
C ALA A 5 5.79 25.66 -8.04
N ALA A 6 6.21 25.18 -9.20
CA ALA A 6 5.31 24.86 -10.31
C ALA A 6 4.50 23.57 -10.07
N PHE A 7 4.99 22.64 -9.24
CA PHE A 7 4.30 21.36 -8.97
C PHE A 7 2.93 21.53 -8.31
N SER A 8 2.71 22.59 -7.53
CA SER A 8 1.41 22.85 -6.88
C SER A 8 0.26 23.08 -7.88
N LYS A 9 0.59 23.40 -9.13
CA LYS A 9 -0.38 23.62 -10.21
C LYS A 9 -0.59 22.37 -11.06
N VAL A 10 0.26 21.33 -10.88
CA VAL A 10 0.18 20.11 -11.69
C VAL A 10 -0.83 19.15 -11.09
N ARG A 11 -1.71 18.63 -11.94
CA ARG A 11 -2.59 17.50 -11.60
C ARG A 11 -1.94 16.21 -12.09
N VAL A 12 -1.89 15.21 -11.22
CA VAL A 12 -1.28 13.92 -11.48
C VAL A 12 -2.27 12.83 -11.19
N VAL A 13 -2.53 11.97 -12.17
CA VAL A 13 -3.27 10.72 -11.98
C VAL A 13 -2.27 9.58 -12.00
N VAL A 14 -2.28 8.77 -10.96
CA VAL A 14 -1.43 7.58 -10.84
C VAL A 14 -2.32 6.35 -10.92
N LEU A 15 -2.21 5.59 -12.00
CA LEU A 15 -2.89 4.31 -12.20
C LEU A 15 -1.92 3.16 -11.93
N GLY A 16 -2.34 2.17 -11.13
CA GLY A 16 -1.57 0.94 -10.92
C GLY A 16 -1.95 0.21 -9.64
N ASP A 17 -1.11 -0.73 -9.24
CA ASP A 17 -1.32 -1.55 -8.06
C ASP A 17 -1.15 -0.74 -6.78
N LEU A 18 -2.28 -0.51 -6.08
CA LEU A 18 -2.31 0.17 -4.78
C LEU A 18 -1.96 -0.84 -3.69
N VAL A 19 -0.65 -1.02 -3.45
CA VAL A 19 -0.12 -2.01 -2.52
C VAL A 19 -0.10 -1.47 -1.10
N ALA A 20 -0.55 -2.26 -0.13
CA ALA A 20 -0.31 -2.00 1.29
C ALA A 20 1.04 -2.62 1.70
N ASP A 21 2.05 -1.80 1.94
CA ASP A 21 3.28 -2.25 2.58
C ASP A 21 3.04 -2.34 4.09
N HIS A 22 2.85 -3.56 4.58
CA HIS A 22 2.57 -3.85 5.98
C HIS A 22 3.85 -4.33 6.67
N TYR A 23 4.28 -3.62 7.70
CA TYR A 23 5.44 -3.95 8.52
C TYR A 23 4.98 -4.42 9.88
N LEU A 24 5.28 -5.67 10.21
CA LEU A 24 5.14 -6.23 11.54
C LEU A 24 6.51 -6.17 12.22
N PHE A 25 6.60 -5.41 13.28
CA PHE A 25 7.81 -5.31 14.10
C PHE A 25 7.68 -6.21 15.32
N GLY A 26 8.77 -6.91 15.62
CA GLY A 26 8.82 -7.78 16.77
C GLY A 26 10.24 -8.00 17.27
N GLN A 27 10.32 -8.72 18.37
CA GLN A 27 11.54 -9.14 19.02
C GLN A 27 11.69 -10.66 18.91
N THR A 28 12.87 -11.14 18.53
CA THR A 28 13.17 -12.56 18.56
C THR A 28 13.39 -13.01 20.01
N GLU A 29 12.69 -14.05 20.44
CA GLU A 29 12.83 -14.57 21.80
C GLU A 29 13.66 -15.85 21.83
N ARG A 30 13.18 -16.90 21.17
CA ARG A 30 13.79 -18.23 21.22
C ARG A 30 13.39 -19.04 19.99
N ILE A 31 14.04 -20.15 19.78
CA ILE A 31 13.61 -21.18 18.82
C ILE A 31 12.40 -21.93 19.42
N SER A 32 11.41 -22.22 18.59
CA SER A 32 10.25 -23.02 18.99
C SER A 32 10.65 -24.42 19.39
N ARG A 33 9.88 -25.03 20.30
CA ARG A 33 10.03 -26.45 20.62
C ARG A 33 9.32 -27.37 19.65
N GLU A 34 8.40 -26.83 18.85
CA GLU A 34 7.57 -27.61 17.92
C GLU A 34 8.24 -27.75 16.54
N ALA A 35 9.06 -26.77 16.15
CA ALA A 35 9.77 -26.75 14.89
C ALA A 35 11.02 -25.86 14.98
N PRO A 36 12.04 -26.00 14.12
CA PRO A 36 13.24 -25.16 14.14
C PRO A 36 12.97 -23.77 13.54
N VAL A 37 12.00 -23.06 14.13
CA VAL A 37 11.59 -21.70 13.73
C VAL A 37 11.75 -20.72 14.88
N LEU A 38 12.07 -19.46 14.56
CA LEU A 38 12.16 -18.41 15.54
C LEU A 38 10.76 -17.99 16.01
N ILE A 39 10.59 -17.82 17.32
CA ILE A 39 9.42 -17.16 17.89
C ILE A 39 9.69 -15.67 17.92
N VAL A 40 8.79 -14.91 17.28
CA VAL A 40 8.81 -13.47 17.25
C VAL A 40 7.66 -12.94 18.11
N ARG A 41 7.98 -12.20 19.15
CA ARG A 41 6.99 -11.46 19.93
C ARG A 41 6.63 -10.19 19.21
N HIS A 42 5.35 -10.03 18.89
CA HIS A 42 4.82 -8.84 18.25
C HIS A 42 4.97 -7.61 19.14
N GLU A 43 5.40 -6.50 18.57
CA GLU A 43 5.50 -5.19 19.24
C GLU A 43 4.51 -4.18 18.65
N ARG A 44 4.49 -4.01 17.33
CA ARG A 44 3.64 -3.06 16.63
C ARG A 44 3.52 -3.38 15.14
N ASP A 45 2.47 -2.85 14.53
CA ASP A 45 2.28 -2.84 13.08
C ASP A 45 2.37 -1.42 12.51
N GLU A 46 2.81 -1.34 11.28
CA GLU A 46 2.82 -0.12 10.49
C GLU A 46 2.40 -0.42 9.06
N VAL A 47 1.44 0.33 8.54
CA VAL A 47 1.02 0.23 7.13
C VAL A 47 1.46 1.48 6.39
N LYS A 48 2.11 1.31 5.24
CA LYS A 48 2.54 2.37 4.33
C LYS A 48 1.94 2.21 2.94
N LEU A 49 1.87 3.30 2.23
CA LEU A 49 1.50 3.29 0.82
C LEU A 49 2.65 2.71 -0.01
N GLY A 50 2.41 1.60 -0.71
CA GLY A 50 3.36 0.89 -1.56
C GLY A 50 2.93 0.87 -3.04
N GLY A 51 3.80 0.46 -3.93
CA GLY A 51 3.52 0.39 -5.36
C GLY A 51 3.11 1.75 -5.95
N ALA A 52 2.03 1.76 -6.73
CA ALA A 52 1.47 2.99 -7.30
C ALA A 52 1.00 3.97 -6.22
N ALA A 53 0.55 3.48 -5.05
CA ALA A 53 0.19 4.32 -3.94
C ALA A 53 1.39 5.10 -3.38
N ASN A 54 2.58 4.50 -3.34
CA ASN A 54 3.81 5.20 -2.96
C ASN A 54 4.21 6.26 -4.01
N ALA A 55 4.08 5.95 -5.31
CA ALA A 55 4.30 6.93 -6.37
C ALA A 55 3.37 8.14 -6.23
N ALA A 56 2.09 7.90 -5.92
CA ALA A 56 1.13 8.96 -5.65
C ALA A 56 1.52 9.80 -4.42
N ALA A 57 2.00 9.17 -3.34
CA ALA A 57 2.46 9.85 -2.15
C ALA A 57 3.68 10.74 -2.44
N ASN A 58 4.63 10.26 -3.22
CA ASN A 58 5.81 11.05 -3.62
C ASN A 58 5.42 12.25 -4.50
N ALA A 59 4.53 12.06 -5.49
CA ALA A 59 4.03 13.16 -6.30
C ALA A 59 3.29 14.21 -5.45
N ARG A 60 2.54 13.76 -4.45
CA ARG A 60 1.86 14.66 -3.50
C ARG A 60 2.84 15.42 -2.62
N ALA A 61 3.90 14.75 -2.14
CA ALA A 61 4.95 15.37 -1.33
C ALA A 61 5.71 16.47 -2.11
N LEU A 62 5.84 16.34 -3.43
CA LEU A 62 6.37 17.37 -4.31
C LEU A 62 5.40 18.55 -4.53
N GLY A 63 4.18 18.48 -3.97
CA GLY A 63 3.19 19.56 -4.02
C GLY A 63 2.07 19.35 -5.05
N GLY A 64 2.09 18.29 -5.87
CA GLY A 64 1.08 18.00 -6.89
C GLY A 64 -0.32 17.76 -6.32
N ARG A 65 -1.35 18.01 -7.12
CA ARG A 65 -2.72 17.55 -6.84
C ARG A 65 -2.85 16.14 -7.40
N VAL A 66 -2.92 15.15 -6.52
CA VAL A 66 -2.76 13.75 -6.92
C VAL A 66 -4.05 12.97 -6.71
N THR A 67 -4.42 12.17 -7.70
CA THR A 67 -5.47 11.16 -7.61
C THR A 67 -4.89 9.78 -7.94
N ALA A 68 -5.02 8.84 -7.02
CA ALA A 68 -4.64 7.45 -7.22
C ALA A 68 -5.82 6.64 -7.76
N VAL A 69 -5.60 5.84 -8.79
CA VAL A 69 -6.58 4.94 -9.41
C VAL A 69 -6.05 3.52 -9.32
N GLY A 70 -6.88 2.59 -8.84
CA GLY A 70 -6.46 1.20 -8.71
C GLY A 70 -7.47 0.34 -7.96
N LEU A 71 -7.04 -0.83 -7.50
CA LEU A 71 -7.87 -1.73 -6.71
C LEU A 71 -7.60 -1.55 -5.22
N LEU A 72 -8.67 -1.54 -4.44
CA LEU A 72 -8.63 -1.68 -2.98
C LEU A 72 -9.77 -2.58 -2.56
N GLY A 73 -9.47 -3.68 -1.91
CA GLY A 73 -10.46 -4.59 -1.36
C GLY A 73 -11.36 -3.91 -0.31
N ALA A 74 -12.47 -4.57 -0.01
CA ALA A 74 -13.37 -4.18 1.09
C ALA A 74 -12.90 -4.76 2.44
N ASP A 75 -11.59 -4.96 2.60
CA ASP A 75 -10.93 -5.57 3.74
C ASP A 75 -10.27 -4.52 4.66
N GLU A 76 -9.60 -5.00 5.69
CA GLU A 76 -8.91 -4.15 6.68
C GLU A 76 -7.80 -3.32 6.03
N MET A 77 -6.98 -3.94 5.16
CA MET A 77 -5.91 -3.23 4.46
C MET A 77 -6.45 -2.15 3.52
N GLY A 78 -7.56 -2.42 2.82
CA GLY A 78 -8.23 -1.43 1.98
C GLY A 78 -8.75 -0.24 2.78
N ARG A 79 -9.29 -0.47 3.98
CA ARG A 79 -9.70 0.61 4.89
C ARG A 79 -8.50 1.43 5.38
N ALA A 80 -7.42 0.74 5.79
CA ALA A 80 -6.18 1.39 6.24
C ALA A 80 -5.58 2.26 5.12
N MET A 81 -5.50 1.74 3.89
CA MET A 81 -5.00 2.47 2.73
C MET A 81 -5.83 3.73 2.43
N ARG A 82 -7.18 3.63 2.47
CA ARG A 82 -8.07 4.78 2.25
C ARG A 82 -7.85 5.86 3.32
N ALA A 83 -7.66 5.46 4.58
CA ALA A 83 -7.33 6.40 5.67
C ALA A 83 -5.97 7.09 5.45
N LEU A 84 -4.97 6.35 4.97
CA LEU A 84 -3.65 6.88 4.63
C LEU A 84 -3.72 7.91 3.50
N PHE A 85 -4.42 7.60 2.41
CA PHE A 85 -4.64 8.53 1.29
C PHE A 85 -5.31 9.82 1.75
N LYS A 86 -6.39 9.69 2.53
CA LYS A 86 -7.11 10.84 3.10
C LYS A 86 -6.19 11.72 3.96
N ARG A 87 -5.39 11.10 4.83
CA ARG A 87 -4.45 11.81 5.72
C ARG A 87 -3.37 12.57 4.94
N GLN A 88 -2.95 12.03 3.79
CA GLN A 88 -1.95 12.66 2.93
C GLN A 88 -2.55 13.62 1.89
N GLY A 89 -3.86 13.81 1.87
CA GLY A 89 -4.53 14.69 0.92
C GLY A 89 -4.45 14.20 -0.53
N ILE A 90 -4.49 12.88 -0.74
CA ILE A 90 -4.47 12.22 -2.04
C ILE A 90 -5.89 11.77 -2.39
N GLY A 91 -6.40 12.16 -3.54
CA GLY A 91 -7.66 11.65 -4.08
C GLY A 91 -7.58 10.16 -4.44
N VAL A 92 -8.67 9.43 -4.25
CA VAL A 92 -8.70 7.98 -4.55
C VAL A 92 -9.94 7.62 -5.32
N GLU A 93 -9.76 7.12 -6.53
CA GLU A 93 -10.76 6.51 -7.40
C GLU A 93 -10.49 5.00 -7.46
N ALA A 94 -10.80 4.30 -6.37
CA ALA A 94 -10.54 2.88 -6.26
C ALA A 94 -11.77 2.03 -6.62
N VAL A 95 -11.54 0.95 -7.35
CA VAL A 95 -12.51 -0.11 -7.59
C VAL A 95 -12.37 -1.16 -6.48
N SER A 96 -13.50 -1.64 -5.98
CA SER A 96 -13.57 -2.80 -5.09
C SER A 96 -14.46 -3.85 -5.74
N ALA A 97 -14.00 -5.10 -5.74
CA ALA A 97 -14.77 -6.21 -6.27
C ALA A 97 -14.81 -7.38 -5.26
N ARG A 98 -15.90 -8.11 -5.26
CA ARG A 98 -16.07 -9.27 -4.36
C ARG A 98 -15.00 -10.31 -4.64
N GLY A 99 -14.35 -10.81 -3.59
CA GLY A 99 -13.31 -11.83 -3.70
C GLY A 99 -11.94 -11.32 -4.14
N ILE A 100 -11.80 -10.01 -4.39
CA ILE A 100 -10.49 -9.41 -4.70
C ILE A 100 -10.00 -8.67 -3.45
N PRO A 101 -8.98 -9.20 -2.75
CA PRO A 101 -8.40 -8.54 -1.59
C PRO A 101 -7.53 -7.35 -2.01
N THR A 102 -7.22 -6.48 -1.05
CA THR A 102 -6.18 -5.47 -1.23
C THR A 102 -4.82 -6.13 -1.37
N GLU A 103 -4.07 -5.76 -2.41
CA GLU A 103 -2.67 -6.18 -2.55
C GLU A 103 -1.88 -5.74 -1.32
N SER A 104 -1.25 -6.68 -0.63
CA SER A 104 -0.44 -6.37 0.54
C SER A 104 0.84 -7.18 0.60
N LYS A 105 1.90 -6.55 1.08
CA LYS A 105 3.21 -7.16 1.32
C LYS A 105 3.55 -7.00 2.79
N MET A 106 3.28 -8.05 3.57
CA MET A 106 3.62 -8.07 4.98
C MET A 106 5.10 -8.46 5.15
N ARG A 107 5.86 -7.60 5.79
CA ARG A 107 7.27 -7.84 6.15
C ARG A 107 7.38 -7.98 7.66
N ILE A 108 7.84 -9.15 8.10
CA ILE A 108 8.12 -9.41 9.50
C ILE A 108 9.56 -8.99 9.77
N LEU A 109 9.74 -7.95 10.58
CA LEU A 109 11.04 -7.41 10.97
C LEU A 109 11.25 -7.71 12.44
N ALA A 110 12.27 -8.51 12.72
CA ALA A 110 12.59 -8.88 14.08
C ALA A 110 14.11 -8.83 14.33
N GLY A 111 14.48 -8.66 15.59
CA GLY A 111 15.86 -8.67 16.06
C GLY A 111 15.93 -9.01 17.54
N GLY A 112 17.11 -9.37 18.02
CA GLY A 112 17.37 -9.57 19.45
C GLY A 112 17.54 -8.25 20.19
N LEU A 113 17.70 -8.34 21.51
CA LEU A 113 17.87 -7.16 22.40
C LEU A 113 19.07 -6.27 21.99
N SER A 114 20.11 -6.86 21.43
CA SER A 114 21.36 -6.17 21.06
C SER A 114 21.66 -6.19 19.56
N THR A 115 20.72 -6.63 18.72
CA THR A 115 20.91 -6.73 17.27
C THR A 115 19.93 -5.85 16.51
N SER A 116 20.37 -5.29 15.38
CA SER A 116 19.49 -4.55 14.48
C SER A 116 18.37 -5.47 13.95
N ARG A 117 17.18 -4.93 13.80
CA ARG A 117 16.07 -5.66 13.18
C ARG A 117 16.40 -6.00 11.73
N GLN A 118 16.11 -7.22 11.36
CA GLN A 118 16.23 -7.73 10.00
C GLN A 118 14.89 -8.25 9.50
N GLN A 119 14.70 -8.27 8.19
CA GLN A 119 13.51 -8.89 7.62
C GLN A 119 13.66 -10.41 7.69
N MET A 120 12.80 -11.04 8.50
CA MET A 120 12.78 -12.47 8.72
C MET A 120 11.96 -13.20 7.66
N LEU A 121 10.83 -12.62 7.26
CA LEU A 121 9.88 -13.22 6.33
C LEU A 121 9.09 -12.12 5.61
N ARG A 122 8.63 -12.43 4.40
CA ARG A 122 7.62 -11.65 3.69
C ARG A 122 6.45 -12.54 3.30
N VAL A 123 5.24 -12.07 3.57
CA VAL A 123 3.99 -12.72 3.15
C VAL A 123 3.28 -11.79 2.20
N ASP A 124 3.11 -12.24 0.95
CA ASP A 124 2.38 -11.48 -0.07
C ASP A 124 0.94 -11.99 -0.13
N ARG A 125 -0.02 -11.07 -0.15
CA ARG A 125 -1.45 -11.36 -0.31
C ARG A 125 -1.98 -10.48 -1.43
N GLY A 126 -2.73 -11.08 -2.34
CA GLY A 126 -3.29 -10.38 -3.49
C GLY A 126 -4.04 -11.32 -4.41
N SER A 127 -4.45 -10.81 -5.55
CA SER A 127 -5.09 -11.60 -6.59
C SER A 127 -4.06 -12.30 -7.46
N VAL A 128 -4.32 -13.54 -7.80
CA VAL A 128 -3.51 -14.30 -8.77
C VAL A 128 -4.25 -14.38 -10.10
N GLY A 129 -3.56 -14.01 -11.18
CA GLY A 129 -4.11 -14.06 -12.53
C GLY A 129 -4.70 -12.74 -13.03
N PRO A 130 -5.29 -12.74 -14.24
CA PRO A 130 -5.82 -11.55 -14.87
C PRO A 130 -7.10 -11.05 -14.17
N LEU A 131 -7.26 -9.74 -14.12
CA LEU A 131 -8.46 -9.12 -13.58
C LEU A 131 -9.70 -9.46 -14.42
N PRO A 132 -10.86 -9.71 -13.78
CA PRO A 132 -12.13 -9.88 -14.49
C PRO A 132 -12.43 -8.71 -15.43
N PRO A 133 -13.04 -8.95 -16.61
CA PRO A 133 -13.35 -7.90 -17.57
C PRO A 133 -14.10 -6.71 -16.99
N ALA A 134 -15.13 -6.96 -16.16
CA ALA A 134 -15.91 -5.92 -15.48
C ALA A 134 -15.07 -5.04 -14.55
N VAL A 135 -14.05 -5.61 -13.89
CA VAL A 135 -13.14 -4.86 -13.02
C VAL A 135 -12.22 -3.97 -13.85
N ARG A 136 -11.73 -4.47 -14.98
CA ARG A 136 -10.91 -3.69 -15.91
C ARG A 136 -11.69 -2.51 -16.50
N GLU A 137 -12.93 -2.74 -16.88
CA GLU A 137 -13.82 -1.69 -17.37
C GLU A 137 -14.10 -0.63 -16.32
N ALA A 138 -14.41 -1.05 -15.09
CA ALA A 138 -14.61 -0.13 -13.97
C ALA A 138 -13.35 0.70 -13.67
N LEU A 139 -12.15 0.12 -13.79
CA LEU A 139 -10.89 0.86 -13.65
C LEU A 139 -10.71 1.90 -14.75
N ALA A 140 -11.02 1.55 -16.01
CA ALA A 140 -10.97 2.48 -17.13
C ALA A 140 -11.90 3.69 -16.89
N GLN A 141 -13.15 3.44 -16.47
CA GLN A 141 -14.10 4.51 -16.14
C GLN A 141 -13.59 5.40 -14.99
N ARG A 142 -12.97 4.82 -13.95
CA ARG A 142 -12.37 5.59 -12.85
C ARG A 142 -11.19 6.43 -13.32
N LEU A 143 -10.36 5.89 -14.20
CA LEU A 143 -9.25 6.61 -14.80
C LEU A 143 -9.73 7.80 -15.63
N GLU A 144 -10.72 7.60 -16.51
CA GLU A 144 -11.30 8.68 -17.30
C GLU A 144 -11.89 9.79 -16.44
N LYS A 145 -12.63 9.41 -15.39
CA LYS A 145 -13.17 10.37 -14.41
C LYS A 145 -12.06 11.17 -13.76
N ALA A 146 -11.02 10.51 -13.26
CA ALA A 146 -9.88 11.17 -12.60
C ALA A 146 -9.10 12.10 -13.54
N ALA A 147 -9.00 11.75 -14.83
CA ALA A 147 -8.30 12.57 -15.82
C ALA A 147 -9.05 13.85 -16.22
N ARG A 148 -10.38 13.88 -16.05
CA ARG A 148 -11.22 15.06 -16.36
C ARG A 148 -11.35 16.05 -15.21
N THR A 149 -11.08 15.61 -13.99
CA THR A 149 -11.23 16.40 -12.75
C THR A 149 -9.96 17.12 -12.37
#